data_6523b04d3d1dc9a015fd1b33c9df3aad
#
_entry.id   6523b04d3d1dc9a015fd1b33c9df3aad
#
_cell.length_a   1.000
_cell.length_b   1.000
_cell.length_c   1.000
_cell.angle_alpha   90.00
_cell.angle_beta   90.00
_cell.angle_gamma   90.00
#
_symmetry.space_group_name_H-M   'P 1'
#
loop_
_entity.id
_entity.type
_entity.pdbx_description
1 polymer ?
#
loop_
_entity_poly.entity_id
_entity_poly.type
_entity_poly.pdbx_seq_one_letter_code
_entity_poly.pdbx_strand_id
1 'polypeptide(L)'
;METPAKRPPIINITDTVSVKRTVLCIKDSAATFERISLKLGEIYGFKLGAIIKKTKMKVAGPPMAWYITQKAPYYFEAGIPVEKKLGKLPSNIIIKEIGVDSVTVAHFYGPYDLLPEAYDALKDIMKSRKKKAKQKIYELYIGDPMDKDGKMIDPYKVQTDVVFTWQ
;
A
#
# COMPACT_ATOMS: atom_id res chain seq x y z
N MET A 1 -23.18 11.04 13.71
CA MET A 1 -22.70 10.00 12.77
C MET A 1 -22.57 8.69 13.56
N GLU A 2 -23.35 7.71 13.19
CA GLU A 2 -23.27 6.42 13.87
C GLU A 2 -21.95 5.74 13.55
N THR A 3 -21.26 5.24 14.59
CA THR A 3 -20.06 4.43 14.41
C THR A 3 -20.49 3.11 13.75
N PRO A 4 -19.86 2.69 12.63
CA PRO A 4 -20.19 1.42 12.01
C PRO A 4 -20.07 0.28 13.02
N ALA A 5 -21.05 -0.63 13.01
CA ALA A 5 -21.00 -1.81 13.88
C ALA A 5 -19.70 -2.58 13.61
N LYS A 6 -19.00 -2.97 14.69
CA LYS A 6 -17.81 -3.81 14.57
C LYS A 6 -18.19 -5.17 13.99
N ARG A 7 -17.52 -5.57 12.93
CA ARG A 7 -17.68 -6.85 12.28
C ARG A 7 -16.32 -7.34 11.79
N PRO A 8 -16.15 -8.66 11.53
CA PRO A 8 -14.89 -9.15 11.01
C PRO A 8 -14.65 -8.60 9.58
N PRO A 9 -13.39 -8.33 9.23
CA PRO A 9 -13.05 -7.95 7.87
C PRO A 9 -13.21 -9.15 6.94
N ILE A 10 -13.32 -8.89 5.64
CA ILE A 10 -13.29 -9.94 4.62
C ILE A 10 -11.85 -10.03 4.10
N ILE A 11 -11.29 -11.23 4.10
CA ILE A 11 -9.95 -11.50 3.58
C ILE A 11 -10.05 -12.64 2.56
N ASN A 12 -9.74 -12.34 1.30
CA ASN A 12 -9.67 -13.32 0.23
C ASN A 12 -8.21 -13.49 -0.19
N ILE A 13 -7.74 -14.72 -0.25
CA ILE A 13 -6.36 -15.02 -0.61
C ILE A 13 -6.32 -15.58 -2.02
N THR A 14 -5.45 -15.01 -2.87
CA THR A 14 -5.24 -15.49 -4.23
C THR A 14 -3.75 -15.63 -4.53
N ASP A 15 -3.39 -16.63 -5.32
CA ASP A 15 -2.06 -16.76 -5.90
C ASP A 15 -2.11 -16.23 -7.33
N THR A 16 -1.18 -15.39 -7.69
CA THR A 16 -1.12 -14.77 -9.01
C THR A 16 0.31 -14.33 -9.35
N VAL A 17 0.43 -13.50 -10.35
CA VAL A 17 1.70 -12.93 -10.79
C VAL A 17 1.61 -11.41 -10.60
N SER A 18 2.67 -10.78 -10.08
CA SER A 18 2.71 -9.34 -9.90
C SER A 18 2.75 -8.61 -11.25
N VAL A 19 2.19 -7.41 -11.27
CA VAL A 19 2.27 -6.52 -12.43
C VAL A 19 3.59 -5.74 -12.37
N LYS A 20 4.30 -5.68 -13.48
CA LYS A 20 5.51 -4.87 -13.61
C LYS A 20 5.16 -3.39 -13.39
N ARG A 21 5.88 -2.74 -12.47
CA ARG A 21 5.60 -1.35 -12.10
C ARG A 21 6.90 -0.58 -11.86
N THR A 22 6.91 0.68 -12.27
CA THR A 22 7.89 1.68 -11.87
C THR A 22 7.22 2.58 -10.85
N VAL A 23 7.78 2.68 -9.64
CA VAL A 23 7.14 3.36 -8.53
C VAL A 23 8.02 4.51 -8.03
N LEU A 24 7.46 5.71 -7.99
CA LEU A 24 8.10 6.86 -7.34
C LEU A 24 7.79 6.82 -5.86
N CYS A 25 8.82 6.76 -5.02
CA CYS A 25 8.68 6.59 -3.57
C CYS A 25 9.35 7.69 -2.78
N ILE A 26 8.81 7.92 -1.59
CA ILE A 26 9.39 8.79 -0.55
C ILE A 26 9.46 7.97 0.73
N LYS A 27 10.63 8.03 1.41
CA LYS A 27 10.78 7.49 2.77
C LYS A 27 10.23 8.49 3.77
N ASP A 28 9.48 7.99 4.74
CA ASP A 28 8.97 8.81 5.83
C ASP A 28 8.80 7.95 7.09
N SER A 29 8.34 8.59 8.15
CA SER A 29 8.06 7.93 9.41
C SER A 29 6.85 8.56 10.10
N ALA A 30 6.22 7.80 10.97
CA ALA A 30 5.13 8.26 11.80
C ALA A 30 5.35 7.79 13.24
N ALA A 31 5.19 8.68 14.20
CA ALA A 31 5.37 8.37 15.61
C ALA A 31 4.29 7.43 16.15
N THR A 32 3.08 7.51 15.60
CA THR A 32 1.94 6.70 16.00
C THR A 32 1.22 6.13 14.79
N PHE A 33 0.43 5.10 15.01
CA PHE A 33 -0.37 4.47 13.96
C PHE A 33 -1.34 5.48 13.31
N GLU A 34 -1.96 6.34 14.12
CA GLU A 34 -2.93 7.34 13.65
C GLU A 34 -2.32 8.37 12.71
N ARG A 35 -1.03 8.66 12.88
CA ARG A 35 -0.31 9.61 12.02
C ARG A 35 0.08 9.04 10.65
N ILE A 36 0.06 7.74 10.50
CA ILE A 36 0.40 7.09 9.21
C ILE A 36 -0.52 7.62 8.09
N SER A 37 -1.82 7.63 8.31
CA SER A 37 -2.79 8.09 7.30
C SER A 37 -2.56 9.53 6.88
N LEU A 38 -2.25 10.41 7.82
CA LEU A 38 -1.92 11.81 7.53
C LEU A 38 -0.66 11.92 6.67
N LYS A 39 0.38 11.18 7.03
CA LYS A 39 1.64 11.15 6.29
C LYS A 39 1.46 10.62 4.87
N LEU A 40 0.73 9.53 4.73
CA LEU A 40 0.42 8.97 3.40
C LEU A 40 -0.36 9.95 2.54
N GLY A 41 -1.36 10.63 3.11
CA GLY A 41 -2.12 11.67 2.41
C GLY A 41 -1.24 12.82 1.92
N GLU A 42 -0.31 13.29 2.73
CA GLU A 42 0.66 14.31 2.35
C GLU A 42 1.57 13.85 1.22
N ILE A 43 2.06 12.62 1.29
CA ILE A 43 2.95 12.05 0.27
C ILE A 43 2.23 11.91 -1.06
N TYR A 44 1.08 11.25 -1.07
CA TYR A 44 0.36 10.99 -2.32
C TYR A 44 -0.28 12.25 -2.91
N GLY A 45 -0.91 13.07 -2.07
CA GLY A 45 -1.65 14.25 -2.51
C GLY A 45 -0.77 15.45 -2.85
N PHE A 46 0.26 15.72 -2.04
CA PHE A 46 1.06 16.92 -2.17
C PHE A 46 2.47 16.66 -2.70
N LYS A 47 3.24 15.78 -2.07
CA LYS A 47 4.65 15.59 -2.43
C LYS A 47 4.82 14.89 -3.78
N LEU A 48 4.32 13.67 -3.92
CA LEU A 48 4.38 12.92 -5.18
C LEU A 48 3.39 13.47 -6.21
N GLY A 49 2.20 13.85 -5.78
CA GLY A 49 1.19 14.43 -6.66
C GLY A 49 1.68 15.68 -7.37
N ALA A 50 2.40 16.56 -6.67
CA ALA A 50 2.97 17.77 -7.27
C ALA A 50 4.06 17.45 -8.31
N ILE A 51 4.91 16.46 -8.03
CA ILE A 51 5.96 16.02 -8.96
C ILE A 51 5.34 15.41 -10.21
N ILE A 52 4.35 14.54 -10.05
CA ILE A 52 3.65 13.89 -11.16
C ILE A 52 2.98 14.93 -12.05
N LYS A 53 2.31 15.92 -11.45
CA LYS A 53 1.64 17.00 -12.17
C LYS A 53 2.65 17.87 -12.93
N LYS A 54 3.75 18.26 -12.26
CA LYS A 54 4.79 19.11 -12.86
C LYS A 54 5.50 18.41 -14.03
N THR A 55 5.78 17.13 -13.92
CA THR A 55 6.48 16.35 -14.93
C THR A 55 5.55 15.74 -15.98
N LYS A 56 4.24 15.92 -15.81
CA LYS A 56 3.20 15.34 -16.70
C LYS A 56 3.28 13.81 -16.81
N MET A 57 3.76 13.14 -15.79
CA MET A 57 3.75 11.69 -15.71
C MET A 57 2.32 11.19 -15.57
N LYS A 58 2.06 9.98 -16.08
CA LYS A 58 0.77 9.31 -15.90
C LYS A 58 0.85 8.33 -14.73
N VAL A 59 -0.15 8.35 -13.86
CA VAL A 59 -0.31 7.35 -12.81
C VAL A 59 -0.69 6.03 -13.45
N ALA A 60 0.03 4.96 -13.09
CA ALA A 60 -0.11 3.63 -13.70
C ALA A 60 -0.70 2.58 -12.76
N GLY A 61 -1.11 2.96 -11.57
CA GLY A 61 -1.68 2.03 -10.59
C GLY A 61 -2.02 2.71 -9.27
N PRO A 62 -2.53 1.94 -8.29
CA PRO A 62 -2.90 2.48 -6.99
C PRO A 62 -1.68 2.91 -6.18
N PRO A 63 -1.85 3.83 -5.20
CA PRO A 63 -0.80 4.15 -4.25
C PRO A 63 -0.35 2.91 -3.48
N MET A 64 0.92 2.88 -3.10
CA MET A 64 1.57 1.73 -2.48
C MET A 64 2.37 2.14 -1.26
N ALA A 65 2.61 1.20 -0.35
CA ALA A 65 3.51 1.40 0.78
C ALA A 65 4.23 0.11 1.19
N TRP A 66 5.48 0.25 1.59
CA TRP A 66 6.30 -0.80 2.21
C TRP A 66 6.61 -0.36 3.63
N TYR A 67 6.23 -1.15 4.63
CA TYR A 67 6.50 -0.85 6.03
C TYR A 67 7.79 -1.53 6.47
N ILE A 68 8.76 -0.72 6.90
CA ILE A 68 10.08 -1.20 7.35
C ILE A 68 9.98 -1.74 8.77
N THR A 69 9.20 -1.06 9.61
CA THR A 69 8.95 -1.47 11.00
C THR A 69 7.46 -1.73 11.23
N GLN A 70 7.16 -2.74 12.05
CA GLN A 70 5.78 -3.10 12.40
C GLN A 70 5.34 -2.52 13.75
N LYS A 71 6.21 -1.73 14.39
CA LYS A 71 5.99 -1.10 15.70
C LYS A 71 6.36 0.37 15.63
N ALA A 72 5.77 1.18 16.50
CA ALA A 72 6.10 2.59 16.63
C ALA A 72 7.57 2.78 17.07
N PRO A 73 8.33 3.74 16.55
CA PRO A 73 7.97 4.58 15.41
C PRO A 73 7.92 3.79 14.10
N TYR A 74 6.94 4.11 13.26
CA TYR A 74 6.74 3.41 11.98
C TYR A 74 7.59 4.05 10.90
N TYR A 75 8.51 3.31 10.32
CA TYR A 75 9.28 3.72 9.15
C TYR A 75 8.71 3.04 7.92
N PHE A 76 8.51 3.79 6.86
CA PHE A 76 7.90 3.27 5.64
C PHE A 76 8.41 3.99 4.39
N GLU A 77 8.19 3.36 3.26
CA GLU A 77 8.35 3.96 1.95
C GLU A 77 6.97 3.97 1.29
N ALA A 78 6.54 5.14 0.82
CA ALA A 78 5.24 5.29 0.16
C ALA A 78 5.46 5.75 -1.27
N GLY A 79 4.70 5.19 -2.20
CA GLY A 79 4.92 5.46 -3.61
C GLY A 79 3.67 5.43 -4.48
N ILE A 80 3.83 5.99 -5.67
CA ILE A 80 2.81 5.97 -6.72
C ILE A 80 3.42 5.36 -7.97
N PRO A 81 2.80 4.29 -8.52
CA PRO A 81 3.24 3.74 -9.81
C PRO A 81 2.99 4.73 -10.93
N VAL A 82 3.96 4.87 -11.82
CA VAL A 82 3.87 5.78 -12.96
C VAL A 82 4.26 5.08 -14.26
N GLU A 83 3.76 5.58 -15.38
CA GLU A 83 4.24 5.20 -16.69
C GLU A 83 5.66 5.76 -16.89
N LYS A 84 6.50 4.96 -17.53
CA LYS A 84 7.93 5.20 -17.64
C LYS A 84 8.26 6.41 -18.51
N LYS A 85 8.45 7.57 -17.87
CA LYS A 85 9.25 8.69 -18.41
C LYS A 85 9.84 9.44 -17.22
N LEU A 86 10.97 8.96 -16.74
CA LEU A 86 11.63 9.57 -15.60
C LEU A 86 12.51 10.70 -16.12
N GLY A 87 12.02 11.93 -15.98
CA GLY A 87 12.82 13.12 -16.14
C GLY A 87 13.68 13.35 -14.91
N LYS A 88 14.20 14.56 -14.77
CA LYS A 88 14.97 14.96 -13.59
C LYS A 88 14.05 15.01 -12.36
N LEU A 89 14.39 14.21 -11.34
CA LEU A 89 13.63 14.10 -10.11
C LEU A 89 14.37 14.72 -8.92
N PRO A 90 13.65 15.21 -7.89
CA PRO A 90 14.28 15.66 -6.64
C PRO A 90 15.08 14.54 -5.98
N SER A 91 16.10 14.90 -5.21
CA SER A 91 17.02 13.94 -4.57
C SER A 91 16.37 13.03 -3.52
N ASN A 92 15.23 13.44 -2.97
CA ASN A 92 14.49 12.66 -1.98
C ASN A 92 13.56 11.61 -2.60
N ILE A 93 13.50 11.53 -3.93
CA ILE A 93 12.69 10.53 -4.63
C ILE A 93 13.52 9.28 -4.84
N ILE A 94 12.95 8.14 -4.45
CA ILE A 94 13.49 6.82 -4.68
C ILE A 94 12.67 6.15 -5.77
N ILE A 95 13.34 5.54 -6.73
CA ILE A 95 12.65 4.78 -7.77
C ILE A 95 12.72 3.29 -7.41
N LYS A 96 11.56 2.65 -7.31
CA LYS A 96 11.47 1.20 -7.12
C LYS A 96 10.89 0.55 -8.36
N GLU A 97 11.47 -0.58 -8.74
CA GLU A 97 10.96 -1.41 -9.83
C GLU A 97 10.37 -2.69 -9.25
N ILE A 98 9.12 -2.98 -9.61
CA ILE A 98 8.48 -4.25 -9.30
C ILE A 98 8.47 -5.08 -10.57
N GLY A 99 9.04 -6.28 -10.48
CA GLY A 99 9.06 -7.22 -11.60
C GLY A 99 7.81 -8.09 -11.65
N VAL A 100 7.82 -9.01 -12.61
CA VAL A 100 6.79 -10.04 -12.74
C VAL A 100 7.25 -11.26 -11.94
N ASP A 101 6.65 -11.46 -10.78
CA ASP A 101 7.01 -12.53 -9.83
C ASP A 101 5.75 -13.27 -9.36
N SER A 102 5.93 -14.50 -8.90
CA SER A 102 4.86 -15.22 -8.22
C SER A 102 4.55 -14.56 -6.90
N VAL A 103 3.29 -14.22 -6.67
CA VAL A 103 2.83 -13.54 -5.46
C VAL A 103 1.61 -14.23 -4.88
N THR A 104 1.43 -14.08 -3.57
CA THR A 104 0.19 -14.37 -2.88
C THR A 104 -0.35 -13.05 -2.36
N VAL A 105 -1.61 -12.78 -2.64
CA VAL A 105 -2.29 -11.52 -2.31
C VAL A 105 -3.40 -11.78 -1.32
N ALA A 106 -3.40 -11.05 -0.21
CA ALA A 106 -4.54 -10.96 0.69
C ALA A 106 -5.36 -9.74 0.29
N HIS A 107 -6.52 -9.97 -0.30
CA HIS A 107 -7.48 -8.92 -0.61
C HIS A 107 -8.30 -8.64 0.64
N PHE A 108 -7.99 -7.55 1.30
CA PHE A 108 -8.57 -7.17 2.58
C PHE A 108 -9.64 -6.10 2.39
N TYR A 109 -10.82 -6.34 2.95
CA TYR A 109 -11.94 -5.38 2.97
C TYR A 109 -12.27 -5.06 4.42
N GLY A 110 -11.88 -3.88 4.88
CA GLY A 110 -12.09 -3.47 6.25
C GLY A 110 -11.33 -2.22 6.63
N PRO A 111 -11.52 -1.75 7.87
CA PRO A 111 -10.77 -0.61 8.40
C PRO A 111 -9.29 -0.94 8.57
N TYR A 112 -8.42 0.07 8.42
CA TYR A 112 -6.97 -0.11 8.46
C TYR A 112 -6.45 -0.66 9.79
N ASP A 113 -7.13 -0.42 10.90
CA ASP A 113 -6.75 -0.95 12.20
C ASP A 113 -6.88 -2.48 12.29
N LEU A 114 -7.67 -3.10 11.40
CA LEU A 114 -7.80 -4.56 11.30
C LEU A 114 -6.86 -5.19 10.26
N LEU A 115 -6.09 -4.37 9.55
CA LEU A 115 -5.16 -4.85 8.50
C LEU A 115 -4.13 -5.88 9.02
N PRO A 116 -3.67 -5.85 10.28
CA PRO A 116 -2.82 -6.90 10.80
C PRO A 116 -3.36 -8.32 10.64
N GLU A 117 -4.68 -8.50 10.59
CA GLU A 117 -5.29 -9.83 10.35
C GLU A 117 -4.94 -10.37 8.95
N ALA A 118 -4.81 -9.49 7.94
CA ALA A 118 -4.35 -9.89 6.60
C ALA A 118 -2.89 -10.33 6.61
N TYR A 119 -2.04 -9.63 7.36
CA TYR A 119 -0.63 -10.03 7.53
C TYR A 119 -0.51 -11.38 8.24
N ASP A 120 -1.33 -11.62 9.26
CA ASP A 120 -1.34 -12.89 9.98
C ASP A 120 -1.76 -14.04 9.06
N ALA A 121 -2.77 -13.84 8.22
CA ALA A 121 -3.21 -14.83 7.24
C ALA A 121 -2.09 -15.17 6.24
N LEU A 122 -1.34 -14.17 5.75
CA LEU A 122 -0.20 -14.40 4.87
C LEU A 122 0.95 -15.13 5.58
N LYS A 123 1.24 -14.78 6.83
CA LYS A 123 2.28 -15.45 7.63
C LYS A 123 1.95 -16.93 7.83
N ASP A 124 0.69 -17.26 8.07
CA ASP A 124 0.24 -18.65 8.20
C ASP A 124 0.47 -19.44 6.91
N ILE A 125 0.18 -18.83 5.76
CA ILE A 125 0.44 -19.45 4.46
C ILE A 125 1.93 -19.64 4.21
N MET A 126 2.76 -18.64 4.51
CA MET A 126 4.21 -18.73 4.41
C MET A 126 4.75 -19.91 5.22
N LYS A 127 4.29 -20.01 6.46
CA LYS A 127 4.67 -21.07 7.38
C LYS A 127 4.24 -22.45 6.86
N SER A 128 3.02 -22.58 6.36
CA SER A 128 2.49 -23.84 5.83
C SER A 128 3.25 -24.29 4.57
N ARG A 129 3.65 -23.37 3.71
CA ARG A 129 4.41 -23.65 2.49
C ARG A 129 5.92 -23.74 2.70
N LYS A 130 6.41 -23.43 3.91
CA LYS A 130 7.83 -23.41 4.28
C LYS A 130 8.69 -22.56 3.34
N LYS A 131 8.13 -21.45 2.84
CA LYS A 131 8.79 -20.52 1.93
C LYS A 131 8.90 -19.14 2.56
N LYS A 132 9.91 -18.39 2.11
CA LYS A 132 10.17 -17.03 2.57
C LYS A 132 9.79 -16.01 1.52
N ALA A 133 9.60 -14.76 1.96
CA ALA A 133 9.42 -13.65 1.06
C ALA A 133 10.72 -13.35 0.30
N LYS A 134 10.61 -13.09 -0.99
CA LYS A 134 11.70 -12.60 -1.82
C LYS A 134 12.06 -11.16 -1.47
N GLN A 135 11.06 -10.38 -1.08
CA GLN A 135 11.18 -8.97 -0.73
C GLN A 135 10.19 -8.62 0.36
N LYS A 136 10.25 -7.39 0.86
CA LYS A 136 9.28 -6.93 1.85
C LYS A 136 7.86 -6.98 1.31
N ILE A 137 6.91 -7.30 2.20
CA ILE A 137 5.49 -7.24 1.91
C ILE A 137 5.12 -5.78 1.63
N TYR A 138 4.28 -5.56 0.62
CA TYR A 138 3.78 -4.23 0.32
C TYR A 138 2.26 -4.21 0.26
N GLU A 139 1.71 -3.01 0.44
CA GLU A 139 0.28 -2.75 0.40
C GLU A 139 -0.06 -1.96 -0.84
N LEU A 140 -1.19 -2.32 -1.46
CA LEU A 140 -1.81 -1.57 -2.55
C LEU A 140 -3.12 -1.00 -2.04
N TYR A 141 -3.27 0.31 -2.08
CA TYR A 141 -4.50 0.98 -1.63
C TYR A 141 -5.48 1.09 -2.78
N ILE A 142 -6.27 0.03 -2.98
CA ILE A 142 -7.19 -0.13 -4.11
C ILE A 142 -8.41 0.79 -3.95
N GLY A 143 -9.01 0.80 -2.76
CA GLY A 143 -10.17 1.61 -2.44
C GLY A 143 -9.79 2.86 -1.66
N ASP A 144 -10.47 3.98 -1.97
CA ASP A 144 -10.34 5.20 -1.21
C ASP A 144 -11.35 5.16 -0.05
N PRO A 145 -10.94 5.50 1.20
CA PRO A 145 -11.88 5.57 2.32
C PRO A 145 -12.89 6.71 2.20
N MET A 146 -12.69 7.61 1.24
CA MET A 146 -13.61 8.71 0.96
C MET A 146 -14.19 8.61 -0.45
N ASP A 147 -15.45 9.03 -0.58
CA ASP A 147 -16.06 9.15 -1.91
C ASP A 147 -15.61 10.44 -2.61
N LYS A 148 -16.07 10.65 -3.84
CA LYS A 148 -15.73 11.84 -4.64
C LYS A 148 -16.17 13.17 -4.01
N ASP A 149 -17.13 13.13 -3.08
CA ASP A 149 -17.63 14.31 -2.37
C ASP A 149 -16.91 14.54 -1.03
N GLY A 150 -15.88 13.75 -0.73
CA GLY A 150 -15.10 13.84 0.50
C GLY A 150 -15.77 13.21 1.72
N LYS A 151 -16.85 12.46 1.53
CA LYS A 151 -17.54 11.73 2.62
C LYS A 151 -16.90 10.37 2.83
N MET A 152 -16.80 9.96 4.10
CA MET A 152 -16.31 8.63 4.44
C MET A 152 -17.30 7.57 3.99
N ILE A 153 -16.80 6.56 3.28
CA ILE A 153 -17.58 5.37 2.93
C ILE A 153 -17.53 4.36 4.08
N ASP A 154 -18.35 3.32 4.00
CA ASP A 154 -18.29 2.20 4.96
C ASP A 154 -16.87 1.62 4.96
N PRO A 155 -16.13 1.68 6.10
CA PRO A 155 -14.74 1.19 6.15
C PRO A 155 -14.60 -0.29 5.76
N TYR A 156 -15.65 -1.09 5.96
CA TYR A 156 -15.63 -2.52 5.60
C TYR A 156 -15.78 -2.77 4.09
N LYS A 157 -15.97 -1.72 3.30
CA LYS A 157 -15.95 -1.77 1.83
C LYS A 157 -14.63 -1.26 1.24
N VAL A 158 -13.73 -0.75 2.07
CA VAL A 158 -12.43 -0.25 1.62
C VAL A 158 -11.49 -1.43 1.39
N GLN A 159 -10.98 -1.55 0.17
CA GLN A 159 -10.07 -2.62 -0.21
C GLN A 159 -8.61 -2.21 -0.11
N THR A 160 -7.83 -3.02 0.60
CA THR A 160 -6.37 -2.96 0.60
C THR A 160 -5.84 -4.33 0.23
N ASP A 161 -4.96 -4.39 -0.76
CA ASP A 161 -4.28 -5.64 -1.11
C ASP A 161 -2.93 -5.68 -0.40
N VAL A 162 -2.66 -6.78 0.27
CA VAL A 162 -1.37 -7.04 0.91
C VAL A 162 -0.67 -8.10 0.08
N VAL A 163 0.50 -7.77 -0.48
CA VAL A 163 1.17 -8.59 -1.48
C VAL A 163 2.45 -9.20 -0.92
N PHE A 164 2.52 -10.51 -1.01
CA PHE A 164 3.66 -11.32 -0.61
C PHE A 164 4.34 -11.90 -1.85
N THR A 165 5.62 -11.57 -2.08
CA THR A 165 6.39 -12.08 -3.22
C THR A 165 7.19 -13.30 -2.79
N TRP A 166 7.00 -14.43 -3.50
CA TRP A 166 7.70 -15.69 -3.22
C TRP A 166 9.15 -15.65 -3.71
N GLN A 167 9.98 -16.22 -2.92
CA GLN A 167 11.39 -16.43 -3.24
C GLN A 167 11.58 -17.52 -4.31
#